data_71cfa3c2451f8cf8ad1ceff2329ed21b
#
_entry.id   71cfa3c2451f8cf8ad1ceff2329ed21b
#
_cell.length_a   1.000
_cell.length_b   1.000
_cell.length_c   1.000
_cell.angle_alpha   90.00
_cell.angle_beta   90.00
_cell.angle_gamma   90.00
#
_symmetry.space_group_name_H-M   'P 1'
#
loop_
_entity.id
_entity.type
_entity.pdbx_description
1 polymer ?
#
loop_
_entity_poly.entity_id
_entity_poly.type
_entity_poly.pdbx_seq_one_letter_code
_entity_poly.pdbx_strand_id
1 'polypeptide(L)'
;MDALTHHIQGEVPWCMLFADDIVLIDETRGDINGRLEVWRLDLESKGFKLSRTKTKYVECKFSDVTGEADVEVRLYSQVILKRECFKYLGSIIHGDGEIDGDVTYRIGVGRMKWRLTSGVLCDKNVPPKLKGSMYANVTLRI
;
A
#
# COMPACT_ATOMS: atom_id res chain seq x y z
N MET A 1 4.76 13.54 -7.04
CA MET A 1 3.57 13.84 -6.20
C MET A 1 3.90 14.74 -5.02
N ASP A 2 5.02 14.53 -4.36
CA ASP A 2 5.43 15.26 -3.16
C ASP A 2 5.37 16.80 -3.28
N ALA A 3 5.93 17.34 -4.35
CA ALA A 3 5.90 18.79 -4.59
C ALA A 3 4.49 19.39 -4.82
N LEU A 4 3.53 18.55 -5.25
CA LEU A 4 2.17 19.00 -5.54
C LEU A 4 1.25 18.99 -4.31
N THR A 5 1.57 18.17 -3.32
CA THR A 5 0.70 17.88 -2.17
C THR A 5 1.30 18.29 -0.82
N HIS A 6 2.51 18.86 -0.83
CA HIS A 6 3.26 19.22 0.39
C HIS A 6 2.45 20.04 1.40
N HIS A 7 1.54 20.89 0.93
CA HIS A 7 0.73 21.78 1.80
C HIS A 7 -0.45 21.06 2.50
N ILE A 8 -0.80 19.83 2.07
CA ILE A 8 -1.90 19.04 2.66
C ILE A 8 -1.42 17.75 3.35
N GLN A 9 -0.12 17.45 3.29
CA GLN A 9 0.40 16.17 3.78
C GLN A 9 0.30 16.01 5.30
N GLY A 10 0.34 17.07 6.07
CA GLY A 10 0.42 16.96 7.52
C GLY A 10 1.71 16.26 8.01
N GLU A 11 1.77 15.96 9.30
CA GLU A 11 2.91 15.24 9.88
C GLU A 11 2.79 13.71 9.70
N VAL A 12 3.94 13.02 9.59
CA VAL A 12 4.01 11.55 9.64
C VAL A 12 3.62 11.10 11.07
N PRO A 13 2.77 10.06 11.26
CA PRO A 13 2.40 9.01 10.31
C PRO A 13 1.08 9.19 9.54
N TRP A 14 0.45 10.34 9.60
CA TRP A 14 -0.91 10.57 9.10
C TRP A 14 -1.07 10.44 7.57
N CYS A 15 0.04 10.52 6.84
CA CYS A 15 0.04 10.33 5.38
C CYS A 15 1.35 9.67 4.92
N MET A 16 1.23 8.62 4.12
CA MET A 16 2.36 7.98 3.43
C MET A 16 2.16 8.06 1.92
N LEU A 17 3.18 8.57 1.23
CA LEU A 17 3.16 8.78 -0.22
C LEU A 17 4.26 8.00 -0.91
N PHE A 18 3.92 7.30 -1.96
CA PHE A 18 4.89 6.69 -2.86
C PHE A 18 4.34 6.68 -4.29
N ALA A 19 4.97 7.47 -5.17
CA ALA A 19 4.53 7.65 -6.54
C ALA A 19 3.05 8.09 -6.62
N ASP A 20 2.17 7.23 -7.08
CA ASP A 20 0.72 7.41 -7.19
C ASP A 20 -0.08 6.75 -6.06
N ASP A 21 0.59 6.03 -5.17
CA ASP A 21 -0.05 5.40 -4.01
C ASP A 21 -0.07 6.37 -2.81
N ILE A 22 -1.25 6.58 -2.24
CA ILE A 22 -1.49 7.44 -1.08
C ILE A 22 -2.14 6.61 0.01
N VAL A 23 -1.56 6.62 1.21
CA VAL A 23 -2.18 6.06 2.42
C VAL A 23 -2.47 7.19 3.38
N LEU A 24 -3.73 7.34 3.75
CA LEU A 24 -4.18 8.28 4.77
C LEU A 24 -4.49 7.50 6.04
N ILE A 25 -4.05 8.02 7.17
CA ILE A 25 -4.22 7.42 8.49
C ILE A 25 -4.91 8.46 9.37
N ASP A 26 -5.87 8.01 10.16
CA ASP A 26 -6.51 8.86 11.16
C ASP A 26 -7.08 8.00 12.29
N GLU A 27 -7.44 8.63 13.42
CA GLU A 27 -7.95 7.93 14.59
C GLU A 27 -9.44 7.61 14.46
N THR A 28 -10.21 8.47 13.78
CA THR A 28 -11.66 8.32 13.63
C THR A 28 -12.09 8.22 12.17
N ARG A 29 -13.26 7.62 11.94
CA ARG A 29 -13.86 7.56 10.59
C ARG A 29 -14.31 8.94 10.10
N GLY A 30 -14.67 9.83 11.02
CA GLY A 30 -15.02 11.20 10.70
C GLY A 30 -13.81 11.98 10.19
N ASP A 31 -12.68 11.87 10.88
CA ASP A 31 -11.45 12.56 10.52
C ASP A 31 -10.88 12.04 9.20
N ILE A 32 -10.90 10.71 8.99
CA ILE A 32 -10.46 10.14 7.71
C ILE A 32 -11.32 10.62 6.53
N ASN A 33 -12.64 10.78 6.72
CA ASN A 33 -13.52 11.34 5.69
C ASN A 33 -13.16 12.79 5.38
N GLY A 34 -12.93 13.60 6.40
CA GLY A 34 -12.51 15.00 6.25
C GLY A 34 -11.19 15.11 5.50
N ARG A 35 -10.20 14.32 5.91
CA ARG A 35 -8.89 14.27 5.26
C ARG A 35 -8.96 13.78 3.81
N LEU A 36 -9.73 12.72 3.56
CA LEU A 36 -9.94 12.18 2.22
C LEU A 36 -10.58 13.22 1.29
N GLU A 37 -11.51 14.02 1.79
CA GLU A 37 -12.15 15.08 1.00
C GLU A 37 -11.18 16.22 0.67
N VAL A 38 -10.34 16.64 1.61
CA VAL A 38 -9.28 17.64 1.36
C VAL A 38 -8.34 17.14 0.26
N TRP A 39 -7.89 15.88 0.37
CA TRP A 39 -7.02 15.28 -0.64
C TRP A 39 -7.71 15.16 -2.00
N ARG A 40 -8.97 14.77 -2.02
CA ARG A 40 -9.76 14.69 -3.24
C ARG A 40 -9.83 16.04 -3.96
N LEU A 41 -10.24 17.08 -3.25
CA LEU A 41 -10.38 18.43 -3.81
C LEU A 41 -9.06 18.97 -4.35
N ASP A 42 -7.98 18.80 -3.59
CA ASP A 42 -6.66 19.28 -3.99
C ASP A 42 -6.13 18.55 -5.24
N LEU A 43 -6.24 17.22 -5.27
CA LEU A 43 -5.82 16.44 -6.44
C LEU A 43 -6.68 16.73 -7.66
N GLU A 44 -7.99 16.88 -7.51
CA GLU A 44 -8.89 17.22 -8.63
C GLU A 44 -8.62 18.63 -9.18
N SER A 45 -8.27 19.58 -8.33
CA SER A 45 -7.86 20.93 -8.78
C SER A 45 -6.62 20.90 -9.68
N LYS A 46 -5.79 19.86 -9.55
CA LYS A 46 -4.58 19.62 -10.33
C LYS A 46 -4.78 18.63 -11.48
N GLY A 47 -6.03 18.22 -11.74
CA GLY A 47 -6.40 17.33 -12.84
C GLY A 47 -6.28 15.83 -12.55
N PHE A 48 -5.98 15.42 -11.31
CA PHE A 48 -5.95 14.03 -10.89
C PHE A 48 -7.32 13.59 -10.38
N LYS A 49 -7.61 12.29 -10.50
CA LYS A 49 -8.83 11.68 -9.95
C LYS A 49 -8.49 10.49 -9.08
N LEU A 50 -9.11 10.42 -7.91
CA LEU A 50 -9.01 9.25 -7.05
C LEU A 50 -9.79 8.07 -7.67
N SER A 51 -9.17 6.91 -7.70
CA SER A 51 -9.79 5.69 -8.23
C SER A 51 -10.66 5.02 -7.19
N ARG A 52 -11.98 5.07 -7.34
CA ARG A 52 -12.93 4.40 -6.45
C ARG A 52 -12.72 2.88 -6.34
N THR A 53 -12.35 2.25 -7.43
CA THR A 53 -12.15 0.78 -7.46
C THR A 53 -10.85 0.34 -6.79
N LYS A 54 -9.85 1.21 -6.78
CA LYS A 54 -8.56 0.95 -6.13
C LYS A 54 -8.51 1.42 -4.68
N THR A 55 -9.32 2.43 -4.31
CA THR A 55 -9.39 2.93 -2.94
C THR A 55 -9.97 1.85 -2.02
N LYS A 56 -9.30 1.59 -0.92
CA LYS A 56 -9.68 0.60 0.10
C LYS A 56 -9.63 1.25 1.46
N TYR A 57 -10.48 0.79 2.35
CA TYR A 57 -10.52 1.19 3.74
C TYR A 57 -10.26 -0.03 4.62
N VAL A 58 -9.33 0.11 5.56
CA VAL A 58 -9.03 -0.89 6.59
C VAL A 58 -9.07 -0.20 7.95
N GLU A 59 -9.69 -0.82 8.91
CA GLU A 59 -9.75 -0.35 10.28
C GLU A 59 -8.85 -1.23 11.15
N CYS A 60 -7.85 -0.63 11.75
CA CYS A 60 -6.95 -1.30 12.68
C CYS A 60 -7.48 -1.09 14.10
N LYS A 61 -7.88 -2.18 14.75
CA LYS A 61 -8.34 -2.14 16.14
C LYS A 61 -7.17 -2.43 17.07
N PHE A 62 -6.54 -1.39 17.57
CA PHE A 62 -5.48 -1.51 18.60
C PHE A 62 -6.01 -1.36 20.03
N SER A 63 -7.27 -0.97 20.22
CA SER A 63 -7.95 -0.87 21.51
C SER A 63 -9.43 -1.13 21.37
N ASP A 64 -10.06 -1.66 22.43
CA ASP A 64 -11.50 -1.92 22.49
C ASP A 64 -12.36 -0.65 22.70
N VAL A 65 -11.90 0.49 22.22
CA VAL A 65 -12.70 1.72 22.28
C VAL A 65 -13.83 1.61 21.26
N THR A 66 -14.88 0.94 21.66
CA THR A 66 -16.17 0.88 20.98
C THR A 66 -16.92 2.17 21.24
N GLY A 67 -16.89 3.10 20.31
CA GLY A 67 -17.56 4.38 20.54
C GLY A 67 -17.94 5.20 19.32
N GLU A 68 -17.58 4.80 18.12
CA GLU A 68 -18.01 5.53 16.92
C GLU A 68 -19.21 4.85 16.26
N ALA A 69 -20.37 5.46 16.51
CA ALA A 69 -21.59 5.13 15.81
C ALA A 69 -21.44 5.37 14.31
N ASP A 70 -21.75 4.34 13.52
CA ASP A 70 -22.31 4.36 12.15
C ASP A 70 -21.79 5.37 11.11
N VAL A 71 -20.61 5.97 11.29
CA VAL A 71 -20.00 6.81 10.26
C VAL A 71 -19.34 5.92 9.20
N GLU A 72 -19.91 5.94 7.99
CA GLU A 72 -19.33 5.23 6.85
C GLU A 72 -18.20 6.06 6.20
N VAL A 73 -17.14 5.39 5.77
CA VAL A 73 -16.09 6.04 4.95
C VAL A 73 -16.60 6.15 3.52
N ARG A 74 -16.58 7.36 2.97
CA ARG A 74 -17.17 7.66 1.65
C ARG A 74 -16.19 8.39 0.73
N LEU A 75 -16.26 8.03 -0.55
CA LEU A 75 -15.58 8.75 -1.64
C LEU A 75 -16.60 9.05 -2.73
N TYR A 76 -16.74 10.31 -3.14
CA TYR A 76 -17.77 10.77 -4.11
C TYR A 76 -19.19 10.35 -3.71
N SER A 77 -19.55 10.49 -2.45
CA SER A 77 -20.85 10.06 -1.90
C SER A 77 -21.12 8.56 -1.95
N GLN A 78 -20.17 7.73 -2.36
CA GLN A 78 -20.28 6.27 -2.32
C GLN A 78 -19.51 5.71 -1.13
N VAL A 79 -20.11 4.72 -0.47
CA VAL A 79 -19.48 4.02 0.65
C VAL A 79 -18.29 3.18 0.16
N ILE A 80 -17.15 3.34 0.80
CA ILE A 80 -16.01 2.47 0.61
C ILE A 80 -16.16 1.29 1.56
N LEU A 81 -16.22 0.08 0.99
CA LEU A 81 -16.36 -1.12 1.80
C LEU A 81 -15.08 -1.37 2.62
N LYS A 82 -15.29 -1.64 3.91
CA LYS A 82 -14.23 -2.10 4.80
C LYS A 82 -13.61 -3.40 4.27
N ARG A 83 -12.28 -3.46 4.31
CA ARG A 83 -11.50 -4.65 3.99
C ARG A 83 -10.71 -5.09 5.22
N GLU A 84 -10.38 -6.36 5.27
CA GLU A 84 -9.55 -6.93 6.35
C GLU A 84 -8.07 -6.57 6.16
N CYS A 85 -7.65 -6.40 4.92
CA CYS A 85 -6.28 -6.04 4.58
C CYS A 85 -6.18 -5.23 3.27
N PHE A 86 -5.06 -4.55 3.11
CA PHE A 86 -4.68 -3.94 1.83
C PHE A 86 -3.18 -4.13 1.56
N LYS A 87 -2.79 -3.97 0.30
CA LYS A 87 -1.40 -4.10 -0.12
C LYS A 87 -0.82 -2.71 -0.40
N TYR A 88 0.29 -2.38 0.28
CA TYR A 88 1.03 -1.15 0.10
C TYR A 88 2.52 -1.46 -0.11
N LEU A 89 3.09 -1.00 -1.22
CA LEU A 89 4.50 -1.22 -1.59
C LEU A 89 4.97 -2.69 -1.51
N GLY A 90 4.05 -3.62 -1.80
CA GLY A 90 4.35 -5.04 -1.75
C GLY A 90 4.13 -5.71 -0.39
N SER A 91 3.90 -4.94 0.68
CA SER A 91 3.50 -5.44 2.00
C SER A 91 1.99 -5.59 2.10
N ILE A 92 1.54 -6.58 2.83
CA ILE A 92 0.14 -6.78 3.19
C ILE A 92 -0.05 -6.24 4.60
N ILE A 93 -0.92 -5.22 4.73
CA ILE A 93 -1.27 -4.61 6.02
C ILE A 93 -2.63 -5.14 6.40
N HIS A 94 -2.72 -5.82 7.54
CA HIS A 94 -3.94 -6.36 8.14
C HIS A 94 -4.49 -5.43 9.22
N GLY A 95 -5.82 -5.39 9.36
CA GLY A 95 -6.49 -4.59 10.37
C GLY A 95 -6.34 -5.09 11.81
N ASP A 96 -5.89 -6.33 11.99
CA ASP A 96 -5.54 -6.92 13.28
C ASP A 96 -4.09 -6.64 13.72
N GLY A 97 -3.29 -6.03 12.85
CA GLY A 97 -1.87 -5.76 13.10
C GLY A 97 -0.95 -6.97 12.89
N GLU A 98 -1.49 -8.11 12.46
CA GLU A 98 -0.71 -9.33 12.22
C GLU A 98 0.19 -9.18 10.99
N ILE A 99 1.46 -9.55 11.15
CA ILE A 99 2.48 -9.49 10.08
C ILE A 99 2.80 -10.83 9.45
N ASP A 100 2.33 -11.93 10.04
CA ASP A 100 2.66 -13.29 9.60
C ASP A 100 2.22 -13.57 8.18
N GLY A 101 1.08 -13.03 7.76
CA GLY A 101 0.59 -13.10 6.40
C GLY A 101 1.53 -12.44 5.40
N ASP A 102 2.07 -11.26 5.71
CA ASP A 102 3.03 -10.56 4.87
C ASP A 102 4.36 -11.32 4.76
N VAL A 103 4.89 -11.80 5.88
CA VAL A 103 6.12 -12.60 5.94
C VAL A 103 5.98 -13.88 5.11
N THR A 104 4.90 -14.61 5.28
CA THR A 104 4.61 -15.83 4.52
C THR A 104 4.50 -15.56 3.01
N TYR A 105 3.80 -14.49 2.63
CA TYR A 105 3.68 -14.07 1.24
C TYR A 105 5.06 -13.73 0.64
N ARG A 106 5.88 -12.92 1.33
CA ARG A 106 7.22 -12.54 0.87
C ARG A 106 8.15 -13.74 0.72
N ILE A 107 8.12 -14.66 1.66
CA ILE A 107 8.89 -15.92 1.59
C ILE A 107 8.43 -16.73 0.39
N GLY A 108 7.12 -16.87 0.16
CA GLY A 108 6.55 -17.59 -0.98
C GLY A 108 7.00 -16.99 -2.32
N VAL A 109 6.91 -15.68 -2.48
CA VAL A 109 7.37 -14.96 -3.67
C VAL A 109 8.88 -15.11 -3.87
N GLY A 110 9.67 -15.01 -2.80
CA GLY A 110 11.12 -15.20 -2.85
C GLY A 110 11.48 -16.62 -3.31
N ARG A 111 10.85 -17.65 -2.75
CA ARG A 111 11.04 -19.05 -3.15
C ARG A 111 10.65 -19.29 -4.60
N MET A 112 9.54 -18.71 -5.06
CA MET A 112 9.11 -18.86 -6.45
C MET A 112 10.11 -18.20 -7.41
N LYS A 113 10.56 -17.00 -7.14
CA LYS A 113 11.59 -16.32 -7.93
C LYS A 113 12.90 -17.11 -7.94
N TRP A 114 13.32 -17.63 -6.80
CA TRP A 114 14.51 -18.48 -6.69
C TRP A 114 14.39 -19.73 -7.56
N ARG A 115 13.26 -20.42 -7.52
CA ARG A 115 13.03 -21.61 -8.37
C ARG A 115 13.10 -21.30 -9.85
N LEU A 116 12.52 -20.15 -10.29
CA LEU A 116 12.56 -19.72 -11.68
C LEU A 116 13.97 -19.39 -12.15
N THR A 117 14.81 -18.82 -11.28
CA THR A 117 16.16 -18.39 -11.62
C THR A 117 17.21 -19.47 -11.41
N SER A 118 16.99 -20.40 -10.48
CA SER A 118 17.98 -21.44 -10.13
C SER A 118 18.33 -22.35 -11.31
N GLY A 119 17.37 -22.69 -12.16
CA GLY A 119 17.62 -23.49 -13.36
C GLY A 119 18.66 -22.84 -14.27
N VAL A 120 18.55 -21.53 -14.50
CA VAL A 120 19.48 -20.77 -15.34
C VAL A 120 20.81 -20.53 -14.63
N LEU A 121 20.77 -20.18 -13.33
CA LEU A 121 21.98 -19.91 -12.55
C LEU A 121 22.87 -21.14 -12.37
N CYS A 122 22.24 -22.33 -12.24
CA CYS A 122 22.96 -23.60 -12.08
C CYS A 122 23.35 -24.25 -13.42
N ASP A 123 22.81 -23.78 -14.54
CA ASP A 123 23.13 -24.33 -15.85
C ASP A 123 24.57 -23.94 -16.24
N LYS A 124 25.40 -24.95 -16.54
CA LYS A 124 26.81 -24.80 -16.95
C LYS A 124 26.95 -24.13 -18.32
N ASN A 125 25.95 -24.23 -19.18
CA ASN A 125 25.96 -23.69 -20.53
C ASN A 125 25.66 -22.18 -20.59
N VAL A 126 25.11 -21.60 -19.50
CA VAL A 126 24.79 -20.17 -19.44
C VAL A 126 26.03 -19.36 -19.10
N PRO A 127 26.42 -18.38 -19.97
CA PRO A 127 27.59 -17.53 -19.74
C PRO A 127 27.55 -16.77 -18.42
N PRO A 128 28.70 -16.60 -17.73
CA PRO A 128 28.77 -15.88 -16.44
C PRO A 128 28.22 -14.45 -16.49
N LYS A 129 28.37 -13.74 -17.61
CA LYS A 129 27.83 -12.40 -17.83
C LYS A 129 26.30 -12.34 -17.67
N LEU A 130 25.58 -13.32 -18.23
CA LEU A 130 24.13 -13.39 -18.13
C LEU A 130 23.69 -13.75 -16.70
N LYS A 131 24.43 -14.63 -16.01
CA LYS A 131 24.19 -14.95 -14.61
C LYS A 131 24.35 -13.69 -13.73
N GLY A 132 25.39 -12.90 -13.92
CA GLY A 132 25.62 -11.66 -13.18
C GLY A 132 24.50 -10.62 -13.38
N SER A 133 23.99 -10.47 -14.60
CA SER A 133 22.86 -9.58 -14.89
C SER A 133 21.58 -10.02 -14.18
N MET A 134 21.33 -11.32 -14.04
CA MET A 134 20.17 -11.84 -13.30
C MET A 134 20.27 -11.56 -11.79
N TYR A 135 21.47 -11.68 -11.19
CA TYR A 135 21.67 -11.31 -9.79
C TYR A 135 21.41 -9.82 -9.53
N ALA A 136 21.89 -8.94 -10.40
CA ALA A 136 21.64 -7.51 -10.28
C ALA A 136 20.15 -7.15 -10.31
N ASN A 137 19.37 -7.81 -11.16
CA ASN A 137 17.93 -7.59 -11.26
C ASN A 137 17.12 -8.19 -10.10
N VAL A 138 17.64 -9.22 -9.42
CA VAL A 138 16.99 -9.83 -8.25
C VAL A 138 17.22 -9.03 -6.96
N THR A 139 18.36 -8.34 -6.87
CA THR A 139 18.77 -7.59 -5.67
C THR A 139 18.14 -6.19 -5.58
N LEU A 140 17.70 -5.60 -6.70
CA LEU A 140 17.18 -4.22 -6.76
C LEU A 140 15.67 -4.07 -6.64
N ARG A 141 14.92 -5.14 -6.31
CA ARG A 141 13.48 -5.10 -6.07
C ARG A 141 13.12 -5.78 -4.74
N ILE A 142 13.58 -5.18 -3.68
CA ILE A 142 13.04 -5.44 -2.34
C ILE A 142 12.06 -4.33 -2.00
#